data_804cad58641ad446912e1c39b132eba7
#
_entry.id   804cad58641ad446912e1c39b132eba7
#
_cell.length_a   1.000
_cell.length_b   1.000
_cell.length_c   1.000
_cell.angle_alpha   90.00
_cell.angle_beta   90.00
_cell.angle_gamma   90.00
#
_symmetry.space_group_name_H-M   'P 1'
#
loop_
_entity.id
_entity.type
_entity.pdbx_description
1 polymer ?
#
loop_
_entity_poly.entity_id
_entity_poly.type
_entity_poly.pdbx_seq_one_letter_code
_entity_poly.pdbx_strand_id
1 'polypeptide(L)'
;LSNNLTIDNIYNSIISRHPGIWGYDYEQKAFIRRVLEEGLDAKYIANSRFSREQMVCIYQGLKKGLNVKLYAKVSFSTDQMLLLRKALEEGYDIKPFAKVKFSYNQMKVLIRGLMLGVDVTKSKYFGDWWTAEEINKMIDSELDMRKHRQLLKEIERMTRR
;
A
#
# COMPACT_ATOMS: atom_id res chain seq x y z
N LEU A 1 33.39 -14.24 -4.85
CA LEU A 1 34.15 -13.02 -5.25
C LEU A 1 33.42 -12.21 -6.32
N SER A 2 32.82 -12.82 -7.35
CA SER A 2 32.14 -12.11 -8.44
C SER A 2 30.86 -11.39 -7.97
N ASN A 3 30.09 -11.96 -7.03
CA ASN A 3 28.83 -11.35 -6.53
C ASN A 3 29.07 -10.07 -5.74
N ASN A 4 30.14 -10.00 -4.92
CA ASN A 4 30.44 -8.80 -4.15
C ASN A 4 30.86 -7.64 -5.05
N LEU A 5 31.61 -7.90 -6.12
CA LEU A 5 32.02 -6.87 -7.08
C LEU A 5 30.79 -6.27 -7.81
N THR A 6 29.80 -7.09 -8.11
CA THR A 6 28.55 -6.65 -8.74
C THR A 6 27.70 -5.81 -7.79
N ILE A 7 27.58 -6.21 -6.53
CA ILE A 7 26.86 -5.44 -5.49
C ILE A 7 27.51 -4.08 -5.28
N ASP A 8 28.85 -4.03 -5.17
CA ASP A 8 29.59 -2.78 -4.99
C ASP A 8 29.42 -1.84 -6.17
N ASN A 9 29.40 -2.34 -7.40
CA ASN A 9 29.16 -1.55 -8.59
C ASN A 9 27.77 -0.95 -8.61
N ILE A 10 26.73 -1.75 -8.29
CA ILE A 10 25.34 -1.28 -8.22
C ILE A 10 25.20 -0.27 -7.08
N TYR A 11 25.72 -0.58 -5.91
CA TYR A 11 25.67 0.32 -4.75
C TYR A 11 26.32 1.67 -5.06
N ASN A 12 27.53 1.67 -5.60
CA ASN A 12 28.23 2.92 -5.96
C ASN A 12 27.49 3.70 -7.02
N SER A 13 26.87 3.03 -8.00
CA SER A 13 26.04 3.68 -9.02
C SER A 13 24.80 4.35 -8.39
N ILE A 14 24.17 3.75 -7.37
CA ILE A 14 23.04 4.35 -6.65
C ILE A 14 23.50 5.57 -5.87
N ILE A 15 24.56 5.43 -5.06
CA ILE A 15 25.02 6.49 -4.15
C ILE A 15 25.56 7.70 -4.92
N SER A 16 26.25 7.50 -6.03
CA SER A 16 26.83 8.58 -6.84
C SER A 16 25.80 9.47 -7.53
N ARG A 17 24.57 9.00 -7.72
CA ARG A 17 23.49 9.80 -8.32
C ARG A 17 23.02 10.96 -7.45
N HIS A 18 23.28 10.92 -6.15
CA HIS A 18 22.86 11.92 -5.18
C HIS A 18 24.02 12.33 -4.28
N PRO A 19 25.03 13.06 -4.83
CA PRO A 19 26.18 13.51 -4.05
C PRO A 19 25.85 14.69 -3.12
N GLY A 20 26.63 14.84 -2.06
CA GLY A 20 26.60 16.00 -1.16
C GLY A 20 25.47 15.97 -0.13
N ILE A 21 25.05 17.17 0.32
CA ILE A 21 24.08 17.36 1.43
C ILE A 21 22.66 16.84 1.08
N TRP A 22 22.35 16.65 -0.17
CA TRP A 22 21.09 16.07 -0.66
C TRP A 22 21.19 14.57 -0.91
N GLY A 23 22.33 13.98 -0.60
CA GLY A 23 22.59 12.56 -0.75
C GLY A 23 21.96 11.71 0.36
N TYR A 24 22.31 10.43 0.33
CA TYR A 24 21.91 9.48 1.38
C TYR A 24 22.73 9.71 2.65
N ASP A 25 22.09 9.66 3.80
CA ASP A 25 22.79 9.61 5.08
C ASP A 25 23.44 8.24 5.32
N TYR A 26 24.16 8.10 6.43
CA TYR A 26 24.88 6.87 6.75
C TYR A 26 23.94 5.67 6.90
N GLU A 27 22.81 5.85 7.58
CA GLU A 27 21.84 4.77 7.83
C GLU A 27 21.14 4.34 6.53
N GLN A 28 20.75 5.30 5.69
CA GLN A 28 20.17 5.03 4.37
C GLN A 28 21.14 4.25 3.48
N LYS A 29 22.42 4.63 3.48
CA LYS A 29 23.49 3.92 2.74
C LYS A 29 23.66 2.48 3.21
N ALA A 30 23.73 2.27 4.51
CA ALA A 30 23.84 0.94 5.10
C ALA A 30 22.62 0.07 4.75
N PHE A 31 21.43 0.68 4.74
CA PHE A 31 20.19 0.00 4.43
C PHE A 31 20.08 -0.39 2.95
N ILE A 32 20.47 0.49 2.03
CA ILE A 32 20.53 0.18 0.59
C ILE A 32 21.51 -0.98 0.33
N ARG A 33 22.69 -0.97 0.96
CA ARG A 33 23.67 -2.08 0.85
C ARG A 33 23.05 -3.39 1.30
N ARG A 34 22.41 -3.42 2.46
CA ARG A 34 21.75 -4.60 2.99
C ARG A 34 20.67 -5.15 2.02
N VAL A 35 19.85 -4.28 1.44
CA VAL A 35 18.83 -4.68 0.46
C VAL A 35 19.46 -5.37 -0.76
N LEU A 36 20.59 -4.85 -1.25
CA LEU A 36 21.33 -5.44 -2.36
C LEU A 36 21.96 -6.79 -1.97
N GLU A 37 22.53 -6.90 -0.77
CA GLU A 37 23.15 -8.15 -0.25
C GLU A 37 22.11 -9.26 -0.08
N GLU A 38 20.86 -8.90 0.25
CA GLU A 38 19.73 -9.84 0.32
C GLU A 38 19.11 -10.14 -1.07
N GLY A 39 19.67 -9.62 -2.17
CA GLY A 39 19.21 -9.85 -3.54
C GLY A 39 17.89 -9.19 -3.88
N LEU A 40 17.48 -8.18 -3.11
CA LEU A 40 16.24 -7.44 -3.33
C LEU A 40 16.44 -6.25 -4.27
N ASP A 41 15.38 -5.80 -4.91
CA ASP A 41 15.42 -4.69 -5.87
C ASP A 41 15.52 -3.33 -5.15
N ALA A 42 16.73 -2.81 -5.03
CA ALA A 42 17.02 -1.57 -4.35
C ALA A 42 16.44 -0.32 -5.04
N LYS A 43 15.98 -0.41 -6.30
CA LYS A 43 15.42 0.75 -7.02
C LYS A 43 14.21 1.37 -6.31
N TYR A 44 13.43 0.57 -5.58
CA TYR A 44 12.24 1.05 -4.87
C TYR A 44 12.56 1.77 -3.57
N ILE A 45 13.74 1.57 -3.01
CA ILE A 45 14.19 2.13 -1.75
C ILE A 45 15.24 3.22 -1.94
N ALA A 46 15.89 3.24 -3.10
CA ALA A 46 16.98 4.15 -3.45
C ALA A 46 16.48 5.56 -3.80
N ASN A 47 15.91 6.24 -2.81
CA ASN A 47 15.55 7.65 -2.86
C ASN A 47 15.87 8.31 -1.53
N SER A 48 16.80 9.26 -1.53
CA SER A 48 17.27 9.96 -0.32
C SER A 48 16.19 10.77 0.41
N ARG A 49 15.03 10.98 -0.23
CA ARG A 49 13.87 11.66 0.35
C ARG A 49 12.99 10.74 1.19
N PHE A 50 13.18 9.41 1.13
CA PHE A 50 12.50 8.51 2.04
C PHE A 50 13.03 8.66 3.46
N SER A 51 12.13 8.69 4.43
CA SER A 51 12.52 8.51 5.83
C SER A 51 12.99 7.06 6.06
N ARG A 52 13.69 6.84 7.15
CA ARG A 52 14.10 5.49 7.55
C ARG A 52 12.91 4.55 7.70
N GLU A 53 11.83 5.00 8.32
CA GLU A 53 10.61 4.22 8.52
C GLU A 53 9.93 3.87 7.20
N GLN A 54 9.92 4.80 6.23
CA GLN A 54 9.44 4.52 4.88
C GLN A 54 10.30 3.47 4.18
N MET A 55 11.63 3.57 4.29
CA MET A 55 12.55 2.57 3.72
C MET A 55 12.33 1.18 4.35
N VAL A 56 12.16 1.10 5.68
CA VAL A 56 11.85 -0.15 6.38
C VAL A 56 10.51 -0.73 5.90
N CYS A 57 9.49 0.10 5.70
CA CYS A 57 8.20 -0.34 5.19
C CYS A 57 8.31 -0.96 3.79
N ILE A 58 9.06 -0.32 2.89
CA ILE A 58 9.29 -0.83 1.52
C ILE A 58 10.09 -2.14 1.57
N TYR A 59 11.15 -2.19 2.35
CA TYR A 59 11.97 -3.39 2.52
C TYR A 59 11.16 -4.60 3.00
N GLN A 60 10.31 -4.41 4.00
CA GLN A 60 9.43 -5.48 4.49
C GLN A 60 8.47 -5.99 3.40
N GLY A 61 7.99 -5.10 2.55
CA GLY A 61 7.18 -5.47 1.39
C GLY A 61 7.98 -6.24 0.33
N LEU A 62 9.20 -5.80 0.03
CA LEU A 62 10.11 -6.51 -0.90
C LEU A 62 10.40 -7.93 -0.41
N LYS A 63 10.68 -8.11 0.88
CA LYS A 63 10.91 -9.45 1.48
C LYS A 63 9.70 -10.38 1.35
N LYS A 64 8.50 -9.84 1.33
CA LYS A 64 7.25 -10.59 1.15
C LYS A 64 6.83 -10.74 -0.31
N GLY A 65 7.63 -10.24 -1.27
CA GLY A 65 7.30 -10.28 -2.69
C GLY A 65 6.11 -9.42 -3.09
N LEU A 66 5.75 -8.40 -2.29
CA LEU A 66 4.62 -7.53 -2.57
C LEU A 66 4.93 -6.55 -3.71
N ASN A 67 3.90 -6.10 -4.40
CA ASN A 67 4.02 -5.03 -5.39
C ASN A 67 4.23 -3.67 -4.71
N VAL A 68 5.44 -3.43 -4.20
CA VAL A 68 5.82 -2.21 -3.47
C VAL A 68 5.67 -0.94 -4.32
N LYS A 69 5.70 -1.04 -5.65
CA LYS A 69 5.50 0.08 -6.57
C LYS A 69 4.20 0.85 -6.30
N LEU A 70 3.20 0.20 -5.75
CA LEU A 70 1.92 0.82 -5.44
C LEU A 70 2.03 1.86 -4.31
N TYR A 71 2.91 1.63 -3.34
CA TYR A 71 3.02 2.49 -2.16
C TYR A 71 4.41 3.07 -1.89
N ALA A 72 5.46 2.62 -2.56
CA ALA A 72 6.82 3.16 -2.43
C ALA A 72 6.93 4.54 -3.08
N LYS A 73 6.34 5.54 -2.45
CA LYS A 73 6.29 6.93 -2.91
C LYS A 73 6.58 7.87 -1.75
N VAL A 74 7.52 8.79 -1.93
CA VAL A 74 7.91 9.78 -0.90
C VAL A 74 6.76 10.71 -0.47
N SER A 75 5.73 10.84 -1.30
CA SER A 75 4.54 11.64 -1.04
C SER A 75 3.53 10.96 -0.12
N PHE A 76 3.66 9.67 0.17
CA PHE A 76 2.88 9.00 1.20
C PHE A 76 3.53 9.19 2.57
N SER A 77 2.71 9.38 3.60
CA SER A 77 3.19 9.28 4.97
C SER A 77 3.59 7.84 5.31
N THR A 78 4.41 7.66 6.34
CA THR A 78 4.75 6.33 6.86
C THR A 78 3.50 5.53 7.21
N ASP A 79 2.50 6.16 7.84
CA ASP A 79 1.24 5.50 8.21
C ASP A 79 0.43 5.05 6.99
N GLN A 80 0.38 5.87 5.93
CA GLN A 80 -0.25 5.47 4.66
C GLN A 80 0.47 4.28 4.04
N MET A 81 1.80 4.29 4.01
CA MET A 81 2.58 3.19 3.46
C MET A 81 2.39 1.89 4.26
N LEU A 82 2.40 1.96 5.59
CA LEU A 82 2.14 0.81 6.47
C LEU A 82 0.75 0.23 6.26
N LEU A 83 -0.26 1.09 6.16
CA LEU A 83 -1.64 0.70 5.93
C LEU A 83 -1.81 -0.01 4.58
N LEU A 84 -1.27 0.57 3.51
CA LEU A 84 -1.32 0.00 2.17
C LEU A 84 -0.53 -1.32 2.07
N ARG A 85 0.64 -1.41 2.71
CA ARG A 85 1.42 -2.64 2.76
C ARG A 85 0.64 -3.77 3.44
N LYS A 86 0.04 -3.51 4.61
CA LYS A 86 -0.77 -4.51 5.32
C LYS A 86 -1.95 -5.00 4.48
N ALA A 87 -2.65 -4.09 3.81
CA ALA A 87 -3.74 -4.48 2.92
C ALA A 87 -3.27 -5.37 1.76
N LEU A 88 -2.11 -5.09 1.18
CA LEU A 88 -1.49 -5.96 0.17
C LEU A 88 -1.08 -7.31 0.73
N GLU A 89 -0.57 -7.39 1.95
CA GLU A 89 -0.21 -8.65 2.62
C GLU A 89 -1.43 -9.56 2.79
N GLU A 90 -2.60 -8.97 3.01
CA GLU A 90 -3.88 -9.67 3.12
C GLU A 90 -4.54 -9.95 1.76
N GLY A 91 -3.90 -9.53 0.65
CA GLY A 91 -4.35 -9.80 -0.72
C GLY A 91 -5.39 -8.83 -1.27
N TYR A 92 -5.63 -7.70 -0.62
CA TYR A 92 -6.58 -6.70 -1.12
C TYR A 92 -6.01 -5.90 -2.30
N ASP A 93 -6.87 -5.60 -3.29
CA ASP A 93 -6.51 -4.70 -4.39
C ASP A 93 -6.59 -3.24 -3.93
N ILE A 94 -5.42 -2.64 -3.70
CA ILE A 94 -5.30 -1.25 -3.28
C ILE A 94 -5.15 -0.27 -4.45
N LYS A 95 -4.99 -0.74 -5.69
CA LYS A 95 -4.73 0.12 -6.87
C LYS A 95 -5.71 1.28 -7.02
N PRO A 96 -7.01 1.11 -6.77
CA PRO A 96 -7.97 2.20 -6.95
C PRO A 96 -7.69 3.42 -6.08
N PHE A 97 -7.14 3.23 -4.86
CA PHE A 97 -6.97 4.26 -3.85
C PHE A 97 -5.53 4.42 -3.30
N ALA A 98 -4.55 3.64 -3.78
CA ALA A 98 -3.13 3.87 -3.49
C ALA A 98 -2.61 5.09 -4.27
N LYS A 99 -3.20 6.22 -4.02
CA LYS A 99 -2.95 7.52 -4.70
C LYS A 99 -2.85 8.61 -3.65
N VAL A 100 -1.95 9.56 -3.86
CA VAL A 100 -1.64 10.64 -2.91
C VAL A 100 -2.85 11.52 -2.57
N LYS A 101 -3.82 11.61 -3.48
CA LYS A 101 -5.07 12.35 -3.28
C LYS A 101 -5.99 11.77 -2.21
N PHE A 102 -5.82 10.50 -1.83
CA PHE A 102 -6.58 9.92 -0.74
C PHE A 102 -5.86 10.12 0.60
N SER A 103 -6.57 10.63 1.59
CA SER A 103 -6.05 10.75 2.95
C SER A 103 -5.91 9.37 3.61
N TYR A 104 -5.14 9.30 4.69
CA TYR A 104 -5.03 8.10 5.52
C TYR A 104 -6.40 7.57 5.96
N ASN A 105 -7.29 8.46 6.43
CA ASN A 105 -8.62 8.07 6.89
C ASN A 105 -9.49 7.51 5.76
N GLN A 106 -9.45 8.10 4.57
CA GLN A 106 -10.14 7.56 3.40
C GLN A 106 -9.61 6.17 3.03
N MET A 107 -8.29 5.99 2.97
CA MET A 107 -7.67 4.68 2.69
C MET A 107 -8.09 3.64 3.73
N LYS A 108 -8.07 4.00 5.03
CA LYS A 108 -8.45 3.12 6.13
C LYS A 108 -9.89 2.62 5.99
N VAL A 109 -10.81 3.51 5.67
CA VAL A 109 -12.23 3.16 5.49
C VAL A 109 -12.43 2.31 4.23
N LEU A 110 -11.74 2.62 3.12
CA LEU A 110 -11.80 1.82 1.90
C LEU A 110 -11.31 0.38 2.14
N ILE A 111 -10.22 0.22 2.88
CA ILE A 111 -9.72 -1.11 3.27
C ILE A 111 -10.73 -1.83 4.17
N ARG A 112 -11.35 -1.13 5.15
CA ARG A 112 -12.44 -1.70 5.95
C ARG A 112 -13.57 -2.24 5.06
N GLY A 113 -13.97 -1.49 4.05
CA GLY A 113 -14.96 -1.94 3.07
C GLY A 113 -14.55 -3.24 2.39
N LEU A 114 -13.31 -3.32 1.89
CA LEU A 114 -12.79 -4.54 1.26
C LEU A 114 -12.79 -5.74 2.22
N MET A 115 -12.41 -5.53 3.48
CA MET A 115 -12.45 -6.58 4.52
C MET A 115 -13.88 -7.09 4.76
N LEU A 116 -14.88 -6.24 4.62
CA LEU A 116 -16.30 -6.58 4.73
C LEU A 116 -16.93 -7.05 3.39
N GLY A 117 -16.11 -7.22 2.35
CA GLY A 117 -16.55 -7.61 1.01
C GLY A 117 -17.30 -6.51 0.25
N VAL A 118 -17.18 -5.26 0.66
CA VAL A 118 -17.82 -4.09 0.01
C VAL A 118 -16.75 -3.22 -0.63
N ASP A 119 -16.62 -3.30 -1.93
CA ASP A 119 -15.72 -2.47 -2.71
C ASP A 119 -16.46 -1.27 -3.31
N VAL A 120 -16.50 -0.18 -2.56
CA VAL A 120 -17.18 1.05 -3.01
C VAL A 120 -16.46 1.75 -4.16
N THR A 121 -15.19 1.42 -4.43
CA THR A 121 -14.42 2.02 -5.53
C THR A 121 -14.98 1.61 -6.90
N LYS A 122 -15.77 0.55 -6.97
CA LYS A 122 -16.48 0.09 -8.17
C LYS A 122 -17.77 0.85 -8.44
N SER A 123 -18.24 1.66 -7.50
CA SER A 123 -19.40 2.50 -7.73
C SER A 123 -19.08 3.61 -8.74
N LYS A 124 -19.97 3.82 -9.71
CA LYS A 124 -19.85 4.93 -10.67
C LYS A 124 -19.89 6.33 -10.03
N TYR A 125 -20.33 6.41 -8.80
CA TYR A 125 -20.42 7.65 -8.02
C TYR A 125 -19.21 7.86 -7.12
N PHE A 126 -18.30 6.86 -6.99
CA PHE A 126 -17.15 6.98 -6.13
C PHE A 126 -16.15 8.01 -6.68
N GLY A 127 -15.72 8.90 -5.80
CA GLY A 127 -14.70 9.91 -6.11
C GLY A 127 -13.82 10.19 -4.90
N ASP A 128 -12.65 10.76 -5.17
CA ASP A 128 -11.67 11.13 -4.15
C ASP A 128 -12.09 12.33 -3.29
N TRP A 129 -13.14 13.03 -3.69
CA TRP A 129 -13.78 14.10 -2.92
C TRP A 129 -14.65 13.60 -1.77
N TRP A 130 -14.99 12.31 -1.73
CA TRP A 130 -15.76 11.75 -0.64
C TRP A 130 -14.97 11.71 0.65
N THR A 131 -15.54 12.20 1.74
CA THR A 131 -14.96 12.08 3.07
C THR A 131 -14.93 10.63 3.53
N ALA A 132 -14.08 10.33 4.50
CA ALA A 132 -14.07 9.00 5.13
C ALA A 132 -15.42 8.61 5.73
N GLU A 133 -16.17 9.60 6.25
CA GLU A 133 -17.50 9.39 6.81
C GLU A 133 -18.53 9.02 5.73
N GLU A 134 -18.52 9.70 4.60
CA GLU A 134 -19.40 9.39 3.47
C GLU A 134 -19.12 8.00 2.90
N ILE A 135 -17.84 7.63 2.75
CA ILE A 135 -17.42 6.29 2.34
C ILE A 135 -17.95 5.25 3.33
N ASN A 136 -17.83 5.51 4.64
CA ASN A 136 -18.32 4.62 5.69
C ASN A 136 -19.83 4.41 5.61
N LYS A 137 -20.60 5.50 5.47
CA LYS A 137 -22.07 5.44 5.31
C LYS A 137 -22.47 4.60 4.09
N MET A 138 -21.73 4.72 3.00
CA MET A 138 -22.01 3.93 1.80
C MET A 138 -21.74 2.43 2.03
N ILE A 139 -20.65 2.09 2.73
CA ILE A 139 -20.34 0.70 3.09
C ILE A 139 -21.46 0.13 3.96
N ASP A 140 -21.86 0.84 5.01
CA ASP A 140 -22.88 0.39 5.95
C ASP A 140 -24.25 0.22 5.25
N SER A 141 -24.63 1.16 4.37
CA SER A 141 -25.83 1.04 3.55
C SER A 141 -25.85 -0.19 2.65
N GLU A 142 -24.72 -0.50 1.99
CA GLU A 142 -24.61 -1.71 1.15
C GLU A 142 -24.72 -3.00 1.98
N LEU A 143 -24.14 -3.01 3.17
CA LEU A 143 -24.25 -4.15 4.10
C LEU A 143 -25.70 -4.38 4.54
N ASP A 144 -26.42 -3.31 4.86
CA ASP A 144 -27.83 -3.41 5.26
C ASP A 144 -28.72 -3.87 4.10
N MET A 145 -28.48 -3.40 2.89
CA MET A 145 -29.19 -3.87 1.70
C MET A 145 -28.91 -5.36 1.42
N ARG A 146 -27.70 -5.84 1.68
CA ARG A 146 -27.35 -7.28 1.53
C ARG A 146 -28.12 -8.13 2.54
N LYS A 147 -28.16 -7.71 3.80
CA LYS A 147 -28.94 -8.41 4.86
C LYS A 147 -30.42 -8.46 4.48
N HIS A 148 -30.99 -7.36 4.03
CA HIS A 148 -32.40 -7.30 3.63
C HIS A 148 -32.71 -8.25 2.46
N ARG A 149 -31.89 -8.24 1.42
CA ARG A 149 -32.01 -9.17 0.28
C ARG A 149 -31.94 -10.64 0.70
N GLN A 150 -31.04 -10.95 1.64
CA GLN A 150 -30.91 -12.32 2.17
C GLN A 150 -32.16 -12.75 2.92
N LEU A 151 -32.70 -11.88 3.78
CA LEU A 151 -33.93 -12.13 4.54
C LEU A 151 -35.14 -12.37 3.58
N LEU A 152 -35.30 -11.56 2.54
CA LEU A 152 -36.36 -11.76 1.56
C LEU A 152 -36.26 -13.11 0.87
N LYS A 153 -35.06 -13.55 0.50
CA LYS A 153 -34.86 -14.89 -0.10
C LYS A 153 -35.23 -16.03 0.87
N GLU A 154 -34.97 -15.84 2.15
CA GLU A 154 -35.35 -16.85 3.17
C GLU A 154 -36.88 -16.92 3.32
N ILE A 155 -37.55 -15.77 3.38
CA ILE A 155 -39.02 -15.70 3.44
C ILE A 155 -39.64 -16.38 2.20
N GLU A 156 -39.17 -16.05 1.01
CA GLU A 156 -39.63 -16.68 -0.23
C GLU A 156 -39.43 -18.21 -0.22
N ARG A 157 -38.33 -18.69 0.34
CA ARG A 157 -38.06 -20.14 0.46
C ARG A 157 -39.04 -20.81 1.43
N MET A 158 -39.39 -20.16 2.54
CA MET A 158 -40.34 -20.67 3.50
C MET A 158 -41.79 -20.65 2.99
N THR A 159 -42.16 -19.64 2.19
CA THR A 159 -43.51 -19.50 1.66
C THR A 159 -43.80 -20.42 0.46
N ARG A 160 -42.78 -20.93 -0.21
CA ARG A 160 -42.90 -21.89 -1.35
C ARG A 160 -43.09 -23.35 -0.88
N ARG A 161 -43.03 -23.62 0.41
CA ARG A 161 -43.30 -24.95 1.02
C ARG A 161 -44.73 -25.06 1.47
#